data_3e7cef6f86defafcd8e7cb68444d9e79
#
_entry.id   3e7cef6f86defafcd8e7cb68444d9e79
#
_cell.length_a   1.000
_cell.length_b   1.000
_cell.length_c   1.000
_cell.angle_alpha   90.00
_cell.angle_beta   90.00
_cell.angle_gamma   90.00
#
_symmetry.space_group_name_H-M   'P 1'
#
loop_
_entity.id
_entity.type
_entity.pdbx_description
1 polymer ?
#
loop_
_entity_poly.entity_id
_entity_poly.type
_entity_poly.pdbx_seq_one_letter_code
_entity_poly.pdbx_strand_id
1 'polypeptide(L)'
;ANFDACYDWVKAYDPTRPVQYERSEGGRNTDIVCPMYWTYDQCNTYLEDHVYKGWKSGDTSFGERLTKPLIQCEYAHAMGNSMGGFGIYWQMIRKYPHYQGGFIWDFVDQSLRKTGRNGAMIYGYGGDWNPYDASDLNFCDNGLISPDRVPNPHMYEVRYWQQPLWT
;
A
#
# COMPACT_ATOMS: atom_id res chain seq x y z
N ALA A 1 -6.94 22.22 7.68
CA ALA A 1 -8.27 22.60 8.17
C ALA A 1 -9.28 21.46 8.10
N ASN A 2 -9.63 20.94 6.90
CA ASN A 2 -10.65 19.89 6.79
C ASN A 2 -10.20 18.57 7.44
N PHE A 3 -8.97 18.17 7.30
CA PHE A 3 -8.45 16.93 7.91
C PHE A 3 -8.48 17.00 9.44
N ASP A 4 -8.16 18.16 10.01
CA ASP A 4 -8.25 18.37 11.46
C ASP A 4 -9.70 18.24 11.95
N ALA A 5 -10.64 18.89 11.27
CA ALA A 5 -12.05 18.82 11.62
C ALA A 5 -12.61 17.39 11.47
N CYS A 6 -12.23 16.66 10.41
CA CYS A 6 -12.62 15.26 10.23
C CYS A 6 -12.03 14.36 11.33
N TYR A 7 -10.75 14.53 11.66
CA TYR A 7 -10.11 13.79 12.73
C TYR A 7 -10.80 14.03 14.07
N ASP A 8 -11.00 15.30 14.43
CA ASP A 8 -11.64 15.68 15.67
C ASP A 8 -13.08 15.13 15.76
N TRP A 9 -13.83 15.18 14.65
CA TRP A 9 -15.18 14.61 14.58
C TRP A 9 -15.20 13.09 14.75
N VAL A 10 -14.32 12.36 14.05
CA VAL A 10 -14.22 10.89 14.14
C VAL A 10 -13.84 10.48 15.56
N LYS A 11 -12.86 11.17 16.17
CA LYS A 11 -12.42 10.88 17.55
C LYS A 11 -13.46 11.23 18.60
N ALA A 12 -14.29 12.23 18.37
CA ALA A 12 -15.42 12.55 19.22
C ALA A 12 -16.54 11.50 19.14
N TYR A 13 -16.74 10.91 17.96
CA TYR A 13 -17.74 9.87 17.72
C TYR A 13 -17.28 8.50 18.21
N ASP A 14 -16.04 8.11 17.88
CA ASP A 14 -15.43 6.84 18.31
C ASP A 14 -13.95 7.05 18.73
N PRO A 15 -13.69 7.27 20.02
CA PRO A 15 -12.32 7.44 20.51
C PRO A 15 -11.53 6.13 20.58
N THR A 16 -12.17 4.97 20.36
CA THR A 16 -11.56 3.66 20.60
C THR A 16 -10.68 3.19 19.43
N ARG A 17 -10.93 3.70 18.22
CA ARG A 17 -10.18 3.31 17.03
C ARG A 17 -9.13 4.35 16.63
N PRO A 18 -7.94 3.90 16.21
CA PRO A 18 -6.97 4.79 15.60
C PRO A 18 -7.50 5.31 14.25
N VAL A 19 -7.16 6.56 13.95
CA VAL A 19 -7.46 7.22 12.68
C VAL A 19 -6.20 7.36 11.88
N GLN A 20 -6.24 7.02 10.60
CA GLN A 20 -5.11 7.23 9.69
C GLN A 20 -5.56 7.98 8.45
N TYR A 21 -4.65 8.79 7.92
CA TYR A 21 -4.82 9.50 6.66
C TYR A 21 -3.45 9.72 6.00
N GLU A 22 -3.28 9.25 4.78
CA GLU A 22 -1.98 9.25 4.07
C GLU A 22 -1.37 10.65 3.96
N ARG A 23 -2.16 11.64 3.59
CA ARG A 23 -1.69 13.02 3.41
C ARG A 23 -1.49 13.80 4.70
N SER A 24 -1.80 13.22 5.83
CA SER A 24 -1.48 13.82 7.14
C SER A 24 0.00 13.75 7.47
N GLU A 25 0.74 12.93 6.75
CA GLU A 25 2.16 12.68 6.98
C GLU A 25 2.39 12.27 8.46
N GLY A 26 3.08 13.06 9.26
CA GLY A 26 3.23 12.83 10.71
C GLY A 26 2.39 13.77 11.58
N GLY A 27 1.46 14.54 10.98
CA GLY A 27 0.70 15.59 11.64
C GLY A 27 -0.23 15.10 12.75
N ARG A 28 -0.86 16.06 13.46
CA ARG A 28 -1.73 15.77 14.62
C ARG A 28 -3.01 15.00 14.26
N ASN A 29 -3.40 15.03 12.98
CA ASN A 29 -4.66 14.49 12.49
C ASN A 29 -4.56 13.05 11.94
N THR A 30 -3.58 12.33 12.41
CA THR A 30 -3.42 10.89 12.21
C THR A 30 -2.80 10.24 13.43
N ASP A 31 -3.27 9.07 13.81
CA ASP A 31 -2.67 8.27 14.89
C ASP A 31 -1.56 7.35 14.38
N ILE A 32 -1.54 7.11 13.06
CA ILE A 32 -0.63 6.19 12.38
C ILE A 32 0.07 6.96 11.25
N VAL A 33 1.36 6.79 11.09
CA VAL A 33 2.09 7.21 9.89
C VAL A 33 1.81 6.20 8.80
N CYS A 34 1.11 6.63 7.74
CA CYS A 34 0.65 5.75 6.69
C CYS A 34 1.05 6.24 5.28
N PRO A 35 2.35 6.20 4.95
CA PRO A 35 2.85 6.59 3.64
C PRO A 35 2.47 5.58 2.58
N MET A 36 2.59 6.02 1.31
CA MET A 36 2.38 5.21 0.13
C MET A 36 3.73 4.94 -0.54
N TYR A 37 4.03 3.65 -0.79
CA TYR A 37 5.22 3.19 -1.51
C TYR A 37 6.56 3.71 -0.99
N TRP A 38 6.71 3.85 0.31
CA TRP A 38 8.03 4.15 0.87
C TRP A 38 9.03 3.04 0.55
N THR A 39 10.21 3.47 0.13
CA THR A 39 11.36 2.58 -0.05
C THR A 39 11.86 2.05 1.29
N TYR A 40 12.71 1.03 1.25
CA TYR A 40 13.35 0.49 2.45
C TYR A 40 14.13 1.56 3.22
N ASP A 41 14.83 2.46 2.50
CA ASP A 41 15.60 3.54 3.11
C ASP A 41 14.70 4.57 3.81
N GLN A 42 13.56 4.90 3.21
CA GLN A 42 12.59 5.80 3.83
C GLN A 42 11.98 5.17 5.08
N CYS A 43 11.60 3.89 5.00
CA CYS A 43 11.13 3.16 6.17
C CYS A 43 12.21 3.12 7.26
N ASN A 44 13.45 2.79 6.91
CA ASN A 44 14.54 2.71 7.86
C ASN A 44 14.83 4.07 8.52
N THR A 45 14.86 5.14 7.75
CA THR A 45 15.03 6.50 8.29
C THR A 45 13.95 6.84 9.32
N TYR A 46 12.69 6.51 9.04
CA TYR A 46 11.62 6.72 10.02
C TYR A 46 11.77 5.83 11.26
N LEU A 47 12.11 4.57 11.06
CA LEU A 47 12.19 3.58 12.14
C LEU A 47 13.41 3.78 13.06
N GLU A 48 14.53 4.25 12.54
CA GLU A 48 15.77 4.48 13.29
C GLU A 48 15.85 5.93 13.81
N ASP A 49 15.59 6.91 12.96
CA ASP A 49 15.83 8.33 13.23
C ASP A 49 14.57 9.06 13.66
N HIS A 50 13.39 8.45 13.48
CA HIS A 50 12.07 9.05 13.70
C HIS A 50 11.83 10.31 12.86
N VAL A 51 12.40 10.34 11.65
CA VAL A 51 12.26 11.44 10.69
C VAL A 51 11.30 11.03 9.59
N TYR A 52 10.26 11.80 9.39
CA TYR A 52 9.34 11.65 8.28
C TYR A 52 9.88 12.40 7.05
N LYS A 53 10.08 11.69 5.95
CA LYS A 53 10.41 12.30 4.65
C LYS A 53 9.18 12.30 3.75
N GLY A 54 8.49 13.44 3.70
CA GLY A 54 7.30 13.60 2.87
C GLY A 54 7.60 13.66 1.38
N TRP A 55 6.58 13.44 0.59
CA TRP A 55 6.65 13.45 -0.89
C TRP A 55 7.12 14.80 -1.47
N LYS A 56 6.66 15.92 -0.89
CA LYS A 56 6.83 17.26 -1.51
C LYS A 56 7.98 18.10 -0.99
N SER A 57 8.47 17.85 0.17
CA SER A 57 9.37 18.79 0.86
C SER A 57 10.73 18.23 1.20
N GLY A 58 11.01 17.00 0.87
CA GLY A 58 12.31 16.39 1.12
C GLY A 58 12.69 16.22 2.60
N ASP A 59 12.22 17.09 3.47
CA ASP A 59 12.54 17.02 4.90
C ASP A 59 11.46 17.73 5.71
N THR A 60 10.53 16.96 6.25
CA THR A 60 9.60 17.46 7.24
C THR A 60 9.99 16.94 8.61
N SER A 61 10.91 17.64 9.25
CA SER A 61 11.08 17.50 10.69
C SER A 61 9.88 18.16 11.35
N PHE A 62 8.99 17.38 11.95
CA PHE A 62 7.89 17.92 12.76
C PHE A 62 8.37 18.47 14.12
N GLY A 63 9.64 18.80 14.25
CA GLY A 63 10.23 19.37 15.46
C GLY A 63 10.25 18.46 16.68
N GLU A 64 9.45 17.41 16.67
CA GLU A 64 9.37 16.37 17.71
C GLU A 64 9.64 14.99 17.11
N ARG A 65 10.23 14.13 17.91
CA ARG A 65 10.48 12.74 17.54
C ARG A 65 9.16 12.02 17.29
N LEU A 66 8.91 11.60 16.05
CA LEU A 66 7.70 10.87 15.70
C LEU A 66 7.79 9.43 16.20
N THR A 67 6.87 9.03 17.07
CA THR A 67 6.80 7.69 17.66
C THR A 67 5.55 6.92 17.27
N LYS A 68 4.78 7.45 16.30
CA LYS A 68 3.56 6.81 15.83
C LYS A 68 3.89 5.49 15.12
N PRO A 69 3.01 4.48 15.20
CA PRO A 69 3.20 3.27 14.42
C PRO A 69 3.22 3.57 12.92
N LEU A 70 4.00 2.80 12.18
CA LEU A 70 4.10 2.85 10.72
C LEU A 70 3.27 1.72 10.12
N ILE A 71 2.33 2.07 9.24
CA ILE A 71 1.62 1.14 8.39
C ILE A 71 1.57 1.77 6.99
N GLN A 72 2.24 1.20 6.01
CA GLN A 72 2.12 1.71 4.65
C GLN A 72 0.71 1.47 4.12
N CYS A 73 -0.01 2.54 3.74
CA CYS A 73 -1.36 2.40 3.18
C CYS A 73 -1.37 1.75 1.79
N GLU A 74 -0.26 1.84 1.08
CA GLU A 74 0.04 1.05 -0.12
C GLU A 74 1.53 0.73 -0.15
N TYR A 75 1.89 -0.51 -0.49
CA TYR A 75 3.27 -0.92 -0.75
C TYR A 75 3.30 -2.13 -1.68
N ALA A 76 4.50 -2.49 -2.15
CA ALA A 76 4.72 -3.70 -2.94
C ALA A 76 3.74 -3.82 -4.11
N HIS A 77 3.73 -2.81 -4.99
CA HIS A 77 2.87 -2.76 -6.19
C HIS A 77 3.02 -4.02 -7.05
N ALA A 78 1.94 -4.77 -7.21
CA ALA A 78 1.96 -6.13 -7.75
C ALA A 78 1.70 -6.22 -9.27
N MET A 79 1.94 -5.14 -10.00
CA MET A 79 1.72 -5.09 -11.45
C MET A 79 2.83 -5.79 -12.23
N GLY A 80 2.48 -6.80 -13.01
CA GLY A 80 3.43 -7.50 -13.88
C GLY A 80 4.56 -8.20 -13.12
N ASN A 81 5.78 -8.14 -13.65
CA ASN A 81 6.98 -8.67 -12.98
C ASN A 81 7.50 -7.68 -11.94
N SER A 82 6.95 -7.73 -10.76
CA SER A 82 7.13 -6.76 -9.68
C SER A 82 7.35 -7.42 -8.32
N MET A 83 7.22 -6.65 -7.23
CA MET A 83 7.34 -7.08 -5.83
C MET A 83 8.71 -7.65 -5.42
N GLY A 84 9.76 -7.40 -6.20
CA GLY A 84 11.12 -7.78 -5.80
C GLY A 84 11.49 -7.17 -4.45
N GLY A 85 12.14 -7.96 -3.59
CA GLY A 85 12.55 -7.51 -2.27
C GLY A 85 11.44 -7.40 -1.22
N PHE A 86 10.26 -7.99 -1.44
CA PHE A 86 9.15 -7.99 -0.48
C PHE A 86 9.58 -8.44 0.92
N GLY A 87 10.46 -9.44 0.98
CA GLY A 87 11.01 -9.95 2.24
C GLY A 87 11.77 -8.90 3.06
N ILE A 88 12.35 -7.86 2.44
CA ILE A 88 13.08 -6.81 3.16
C ILE A 88 12.11 -6.03 4.07
N TYR A 89 10.93 -5.67 3.57
CA TYR A 89 9.88 -5.05 4.39
C TYR A 89 9.51 -5.95 5.58
N TRP A 90 9.34 -7.25 5.34
CA TRP A 90 8.94 -8.18 6.40
C TRP A 90 10.03 -8.43 7.44
N GLN A 91 11.30 -8.39 7.04
CA GLN A 91 12.41 -8.38 8.00
C GLN A 91 12.37 -7.14 8.90
N MET A 92 12.08 -5.97 8.33
CA MET A 92 11.93 -4.72 9.09
C MET A 92 10.71 -4.75 10.01
N ILE A 93 9.55 -5.24 9.52
CA ILE A 93 8.33 -5.40 10.31
C ILE A 93 8.59 -6.29 11.54
N ARG A 94 9.37 -7.34 11.38
CA ARG A 94 9.75 -8.21 12.52
C ARG A 94 10.79 -7.60 13.46
N LYS A 95 11.66 -6.76 12.93
CA LYS A 95 12.72 -6.10 13.71
C LYS A 95 12.17 -4.95 14.56
N TYR A 96 11.25 -4.17 14.01
CA TYR A 96 10.77 -2.93 14.63
C TYR A 96 9.32 -3.05 15.10
N PRO A 97 9.03 -3.07 16.40
CA PRO A 97 7.67 -3.24 16.92
C PRO A 97 6.66 -2.18 16.46
N HIS A 98 7.14 -0.99 16.13
CA HIS A 98 6.30 0.10 15.64
C HIS A 98 6.09 0.10 14.11
N TYR A 99 6.75 -0.80 13.35
CA TYR A 99 6.40 -1.07 11.96
C TYR A 99 5.42 -2.23 11.90
N GLN A 100 4.15 -1.93 11.77
CA GLN A 100 3.07 -2.90 11.95
C GLN A 100 2.55 -3.51 10.64
N GLY A 101 3.12 -3.14 9.50
CA GLY A 101 2.78 -3.77 8.22
C GLY A 101 2.47 -2.77 7.11
N GLY A 102 1.72 -3.25 6.13
CA GLY A 102 1.28 -2.45 4.99
C GLY A 102 0.21 -3.18 4.19
N PHE A 103 -0.45 -2.45 3.30
CA PHE A 103 -1.45 -2.97 2.40
C PHE A 103 -0.85 -3.08 1.00
N ILE A 104 -0.80 -4.29 0.46
CA ILE A 104 -0.29 -4.54 -0.89
C ILE A 104 -1.26 -3.96 -1.91
N TRP A 105 -0.77 -3.23 -2.88
CA TRP A 105 -1.56 -2.80 -4.02
C TRP A 105 -1.34 -3.76 -5.20
N ASP A 106 -2.34 -4.64 -5.55
CA ASP A 106 -3.52 -4.90 -4.72
C ASP A 106 -3.77 -6.41 -4.61
N PHE A 107 -4.97 -6.85 -4.29
CA PHE A 107 -5.22 -8.26 -4.03
C PHE A 107 -5.67 -9.04 -5.27
N VAL A 108 -6.57 -8.47 -6.07
CA VAL A 108 -7.17 -9.16 -7.23
C VAL A 108 -7.03 -8.30 -8.47
N ASP A 109 -6.51 -8.87 -9.56
CA ASP A 109 -6.57 -8.23 -10.86
C ASP A 109 -8.01 -7.85 -11.19
N GLN A 110 -8.23 -6.58 -11.59
CA GLN A 110 -9.58 -6.00 -11.76
C GLN A 110 -10.09 -6.08 -13.19
N SER A 111 -9.35 -6.68 -14.12
CA SER A 111 -9.79 -6.94 -15.48
C SER A 111 -10.93 -7.97 -15.53
N LEU A 112 -11.70 -7.93 -16.60
CA LEU A 112 -12.88 -8.77 -16.79
C LEU A 112 -12.70 -9.72 -17.97
N ARG A 113 -13.29 -10.91 -17.88
CA ARG A 113 -13.29 -11.86 -18.99
C ARG A 113 -13.97 -11.29 -20.23
N LYS A 114 -13.30 -11.43 -21.37
CA LYS A 114 -13.78 -10.97 -22.67
C LYS A 114 -13.30 -11.93 -23.77
N THR A 115 -14.09 -12.09 -24.83
CA THR A 115 -13.61 -12.74 -26.04
C THR A 115 -12.81 -11.74 -26.86
N GLY A 116 -11.55 -12.03 -27.07
CA GLY A 116 -10.65 -11.24 -27.91
C GLY A 116 -10.99 -11.34 -29.39
N ARG A 117 -10.35 -10.51 -30.21
CA ARG A 117 -10.60 -10.45 -31.68
C ARG A 117 -10.32 -11.77 -32.40
N ASN A 118 -9.42 -12.58 -31.89
CA ASN A 118 -9.09 -13.91 -32.42
C ASN A 118 -9.95 -15.04 -31.85
N GLY A 119 -11.01 -14.73 -31.13
CA GLY A 119 -11.90 -15.69 -30.48
C GLY A 119 -11.36 -16.30 -29.17
N ALA A 120 -10.12 -15.99 -28.75
CA ALA A 120 -9.60 -16.45 -27.49
C ALA A 120 -10.18 -15.67 -26.32
N MET A 121 -10.27 -16.31 -25.15
CA MET A 121 -10.59 -15.62 -23.91
C MET A 121 -9.39 -14.78 -23.46
N ILE A 122 -9.67 -13.52 -23.13
CA ILE A 122 -8.70 -12.60 -22.55
C ILE A 122 -9.30 -11.95 -21.29
N TYR A 123 -8.45 -11.35 -20.48
CA TYR A 123 -8.85 -10.40 -19.45
C TYR A 123 -8.74 -9.00 -20.02
N GLY A 124 -9.87 -8.31 -20.19
CA GLY A 124 -9.94 -6.99 -20.78
C GLY A 124 -10.04 -5.90 -19.72
N TYR A 125 -9.46 -4.75 -20.03
CA TYR A 125 -9.56 -3.52 -19.23
C TYR A 125 -10.35 -2.44 -19.98
N GLY A 126 -10.49 -1.24 -19.40
CA GLY A 126 -11.37 -0.18 -19.94
C GLY A 126 -11.24 0.11 -21.43
N GLY A 127 -9.99 0.24 -21.95
CA GLY A 127 -9.73 0.48 -23.37
C GLY A 127 -10.15 -0.66 -24.32
N ASP A 128 -10.28 -1.88 -23.82
CA ASP A 128 -10.82 -3.02 -24.59
C ASP A 128 -12.35 -2.95 -24.76
N TRP A 129 -13.02 -2.27 -23.83
CA TRP A 129 -14.48 -2.12 -23.85
C TRP A 129 -14.92 -0.83 -24.53
N ASN A 130 -14.17 0.24 -24.31
CA ASN A 130 -14.44 1.55 -24.89
C ASN A 130 -13.13 2.22 -25.35
N PRO A 131 -12.83 2.21 -26.66
CA PRO A 131 -11.59 2.78 -27.19
C PRO A 131 -11.60 4.31 -27.29
N TYR A 132 -12.71 4.98 -26.99
CA TYR A 132 -12.87 6.42 -27.15
C TYR A 132 -12.58 7.21 -25.88
N ASP A 133 -12.76 6.59 -24.71
CA ASP A 133 -12.51 7.23 -23.44
C ASP A 133 -11.05 7.00 -22.99
N ALA A 134 -10.58 7.87 -22.10
CA ALA A 134 -9.28 7.71 -21.47
C ALA A 134 -9.20 6.39 -20.68
N SER A 135 -8.06 5.72 -20.75
CA SER A 135 -7.82 4.46 -20.06
C SER A 135 -6.35 4.40 -19.62
N ASP A 136 -6.13 3.93 -18.40
CA ASP A 136 -4.80 3.65 -17.86
C ASP A 136 -4.27 2.26 -18.29
N LEU A 137 -4.84 1.71 -19.37
CA LEU A 137 -4.46 0.41 -19.92
C LEU A 137 -4.59 -0.72 -18.88
N ASN A 138 -3.55 -1.52 -18.73
CA ASN A 138 -3.51 -2.65 -17.79
C ASN A 138 -3.18 -2.24 -16.34
N PHE A 139 -3.30 -0.96 -15.99
CA PHE A 139 -3.05 -0.49 -14.62
C PHE A 139 -4.08 -1.02 -13.59
N CYS A 140 -5.12 -1.69 -14.02
CA CYS A 140 -6.06 -2.43 -13.18
C CYS A 140 -5.62 -3.87 -12.87
N ASP A 141 -4.51 -4.36 -13.48
CA ASP A 141 -3.99 -5.71 -13.28
C ASP A 141 -2.77 -5.67 -12.33
N ASN A 142 -3.07 -5.44 -11.06
CA ASN A 142 -2.10 -5.28 -9.98
C ASN A 142 -2.24 -6.37 -8.90
N GLY A 143 -2.99 -7.43 -9.20
CA GLY A 143 -3.40 -8.40 -8.21
C GLY A 143 -2.33 -9.40 -7.81
N LEU A 144 -2.36 -9.81 -6.55
CA LEU A 144 -1.67 -11.02 -6.09
C LEU A 144 -2.29 -12.29 -6.70
N ILE A 145 -3.55 -12.19 -7.11
CA ILE A 145 -4.29 -13.24 -7.79
C ILE A 145 -4.99 -12.69 -9.03
N SER A 146 -5.16 -13.56 -10.03
CA SER A 146 -5.87 -13.23 -11.27
C SER A 146 -7.35 -12.94 -11.04
N PRO A 147 -8.09 -12.41 -12.04
CA PRO A 147 -9.55 -12.25 -11.94
C PRO A 147 -10.28 -13.56 -11.63
N ASP A 148 -9.74 -14.70 -12.04
CA ASP A 148 -10.27 -16.04 -11.76
C ASP A 148 -9.84 -16.61 -10.41
N ARG A 149 -9.18 -15.81 -9.58
CA ARG A 149 -8.70 -16.20 -8.25
C ARG A 149 -7.55 -17.21 -8.28
N VAL A 150 -6.83 -17.27 -9.38
CA VAL A 150 -5.61 -18.09 -9.50
C VAL A 150 -4.41 -17.27 -9.01
N PRO A 151 -3.56 -17.80 -8.10
CA PRO A 151 -2.39 -17.09 -7.62
C PRO A 151 -1.42 -16.69 -8.73
N ASN A 152 -1.03 -15.42 -8.75
CA ASN A 152 0.09 -14.94 -9.54
C ASN A 152 1.43 -15.36 -8.87
N PRO A 153 2.56 -15.42 -9.59
CA PRO A 153 3.82 -15.91 -9.05
C PRO A 153 4.26 -15.24 -7.74
N HIS A 154 4.07 -13.95 -7.62
CA HIS A 154 4.45 -13.17 -6.42
C HIS A 154 3.56 -13.46 -5.19
N MET A 155 2.38 -14.06 -5.37
CA MET A 155 1.55 -14.49 -4.23
C MET A 155 2.25 -15.52 -3.35
N TYR A 156 3.11 -16.37 -3.92
CA TYR A 156 3.87 -17.37 -3.16
C TYR A 156 4.92 -16.73 -2.24
N GLU A 157 5.54 -15.64 -2.69
CA GLU A 157 6.45 -14.83 -1.87
C GLU A 157 5.71 -14.19 -0.70
N VAL A 158 4.54 -13.61 -0.97
CA VAL A 158 3.68 -13.04 0.08
C VAL A 158 3.30 -14.08 1.10
N ARG A 159 2.83 -15.25 0.64
CA ARG A 159 2.47 -16.37 1.52
C ARG A 159 3.65 -16.80 2.40
N TYR A 160 4.84 -16.89 1.84
CA TYR A 160 6.04 -17.26 2.57
C TYR A 160 6.34 -16.25 3.69
N TRP A 161 6.36 -14.96 3.37
CA TRP A 161 6.72 -13.93 4.35
C TRP A 161 5.64 -13.65 5.40
N GLN A 162 4.38 -13.87 5.06
CA GLN A 162 3.25 -13.62 5.97
C GLN A 162 2.81 -14.85 6.78
N GLN A 163 3.47 -15.98 6.62
CA GLN A 163 3.15 -17.16 7.41
C GLN A 163 3.35 -16.93 8.92
N PRO A 164 2.43 -17.42 9.78
CA PRO A 164 2.52 -17.21 11.23
C PRO A 164 3.56 -18.10 11.91
N LEU A 165 3.92 -19.21 11.28
CA LEU A 165 4.88 -20.19 11.81
C LEU A 165 6.04 -20.38 10.85
N TRP A 166 7.26 -20.39 11.39
CA TRP A 166 8.49 -20.64 10.67
C TRP A 166 9.12 -21.93 11.16
N THR A 167 9.41 -22.83 10.26
CA THR A 167 10.09 -24.11 10.51
C THR A 167 11.48 -24.09 9.91
#